data_77867723bfa183ce4c356f16b2ccbe23
#
_entry.id   77867723bfa183ce4c356f16b2ccbe23
#
_cell.length_a   1.000
_cell.length_b   1.000
_cell.length_c   1.000
_cell.angle_alpha   90.00
_cell.angle_beta   90.00
_cell.angle_gamma   90.00
#
_symmetry.space_group_name_H-M   'P 1'
#
loop_
_entity.id
_entity.type
_entity.pdbx_description
1 polymer ?
#
loop_
_entity_poly.entity_id
_entity_poly.type
_entity_poly.pdbx_seq_one_letter_code
_entity_poly.pdbx_strand_id
1 'polypeptide(L)'
;MENPVPIKKAVFPVAGMGTRFLPATKASPKEMLPIVDKPLIQYAVEEAVAAGCTELVFVTGRNKRSIEDHFDKAYELETELEQRHKTALLSHVRDILPSDVTCLYIRQAEALGLGHAVLCARAAVGNEPFAVILADDLIDAPQGAIAQMAEVYRQTGNSVLGVETVAPSQTGSYGIVEVSPWQQYQRIQSIVEKPKPEEAPSNLAVVGRYILTPRIFSLLQTVGRGAGGEIQLTDGIAKLLEHEPVLAHAFAGKRYDCGSKLGYLEATLAYGLKHPETAEAFRTLLQKYSQVEV
;
A
#
# COMPACT_ATOMS: atom_id res chain seq x y z
N MET A 1 14.96 -28.39 -0.68
CA MET A 1 14.54 -27.17 -1.40
C MET A 1 15.25 -26.03 -0.71
N GLU A 2 15.92 -25.16 -1.44
CA GLU A 2 16.49 -23.94 -0.87
C GLU A 2 15.37 -23.08 -0.33
N ASN A 3 15.60 -22.41 0.81
CA ASN A 3 14.62 -21.47 1.36
C ASN A 3 14.43 -20.30 0.39
N PRO A 4 13.19 -19.85 0.13
CA PRO A 4 12.94 -18.67 -0.68
C PRO A 4 13.72 -17.46 -0.16
N VAL A 5 14.18 -16.62 -1.08
CA VAL A 5 14.87 -15.36 -0.75
C VAL A 5 13.92 -14.46 0.06
N PRO A 6 14.34 -13.92 1.21
CA PRO A 6 13.47 -13.05 2.02
C PRO A 6 13.07 -11.78 1.25
N ILE A 7 11.89 -11.26 1.57
CA ILE A 7 11.39 -10.01 0.97
C ILE A 7 12.11 -8.82 1.64
N LYS A 8 13.08 -8.24 0.97
CA LYS A 8 13.85 -7.08 1.45
C LYS A 8 13.43 -5.77 0.79
N LYS A 9 12.72 -5.83 -0.32
CA LYS A 9 12.35 -4.68 -1.14
C LYS A 9 10.85 -4.44 -1.12
N ALA A 10 10.46 -3.18 -0.89
CA ALA A 10 9.08 -2.75 -0.99
C ALA A 10 8.95 -1.61 -2.01
N VAL A 11 8.03 -1.73 -2.94
CA VAL A 11 7.71 -0.74 -3.97
C VAL A 11 6.44 0.00 -3.58
N PHE A 12 6.51 1.32 -3.58
CA PHE A 12 5.41 2.23 -3.28
C PHE A 12 5.02 3.02 -4.53
N PRO A 13 3.97 2.63 -5.25
CA PRO A 13 3.45 3.38 -6.41
C PRO A 13 2.72 4.64 -5.94
N VAL A 14 3.42 5.78 -5.89
CA VAL A 14 2.89 7.05 -5.36
C VAL A 14 2.81 8.15 -6.43
N ALA A 15 2.85 7.80 -7.72
CA ALA A 15 2.80 8.77 -8.83
C ALA A 15 1.39 9.27 -9.17
N GLY A 16 0.32 8.68 -8.60
CA GLY A 16 -1.06 9.01 -8.90
C GLY A 16 -1.44 10.47 -8.56
N MET A 17 -2.37 11.07 -9.31
CA MET A 17 -2.73 12.48 -9.18
C MET A 17 -3.61 12.83 -7.97
N GLY A 18 -4.24 11.84 -7.33
CA GLY A 18 -5.04 12.07 -6.12
C GLY A 18 -6.31 12.89 -6.34
N THR A 19 -6.94 12.81 -7.51
CA THR A 19 -8.06 13.66 -7.94
C THR A 19 -9.30 13.58 -7.05
N ARG A 20 -9.52 12.46 -6.36
CA ARG A 20 -10.66 12.26 -5.44
C ARG A 20 -10.66 13.21 -4.25
N PHE A 21 -9.49 13.75 -3.87
CA PHE A 21 -9.30 14.66 -2.73
C PHE A 21 -9.04 16.12 -3.16
N LEU A 22 -9.30 16.48 -4.42
CA LEU A 22 -9.24 17.88 -4.81
C LEU A 22 -10.28 18.71 -4.03
N PRO A 23 -9.94 19.94 -3.60
CA PRO A 23 -8.71 20.68 -3.91
C PRO A 23 -7.52 20.39 -2.99
N ALA A 24 -7.66 19.61 -1.89
CA ALA A 24 -6.58 19.38 -0.91
C ALA A 24 -5.30 18.81 -1.57
N THR A 25 -5.48 17.94 -2.54
CA THR A 25 -4.36 17.27 -3.25
C THR A 25 -3.81 18.06 -4.45
N LYS A 26 -4.23 19.33 -4.63
CA LYS A 26 -3.69 20.21 -5.69
C LYS A 26 -2.18 20.46 -5.50
N ALA A 27 -1.75 20.69 -4.27
CA ALA A 27 -0.38 21.01 -3.92
C ALA A 27 0.30 19.95 -3.03
N SER A 28 -0.46 19.01 -2.47
CA SER A 28 0.04 17.95 -1.61
C SER A 28 -0.35 16.57 -2.15
N PRO A 29 0.54 15.58 -2.16
CA PRO A 29 0.19 14.22 -2.51
C PRO A 29 -0.90 13.65 -1.59
N LYS A 30 -1.81 12.82 -2.12
CA LYS A 30 -2.81 12.13 -1.29
C LYS A 30 -2.15 11.26 -0.21
N GLU A 31 -0.98 10.74 -0.51
CA GLU A 31 -0.18 9.90 0.38
C GLU A 31 0.38 10.68 1.59
N MET A 32 0.38 12.01 1.52
CA MET A 32 0.76 12.92 2.61
C MET A 32 -0.44 13.42 3.43
N LEU A 33 -1.66 12.98 3.12
CA LEU A 33 -2.82 13.29 3.97
C LEU A 33 -2.63 12.61 5.34
N PRO A 34 -2.76 13.37 6.46
CA PRO A 34 -2.48 12.84 7.78
C PRO A 34 -3.66 12.04 8.36
N ILE A 35 -3.39 10.89 8.93
CA ILE A 35 -4.29 10.22 9.87
C ILE A 35 -3.83 10.60 11.27
N VAL A 36 -4.57 11.49 11.90
CA VAL A 36 -4.22 12.23 13.13
C VAL A 36 -3.00 13.13 12.87
N ASP A 37 -1.80 12.69 13.12
CA ASP A 37 -0.53 13.43 13.03
C ASP A 37 0.52 12.76 12.12
N LYS A 38 0.19 11.59 11.57
CA LYS A 38 1.11 10.79 10.75
C LYS A 38 0.57 10.66 9.31
N PRO A 39 1.36 10.96 8.27
CA PRO A 39 0.90 10.82 6.88
C PRO A 39 0.70 9.35 6.49
N LEU A 40 -0.27 9.11 5.59
CA LEU A 40 -0.62 7.76 5.11
C LEU A 40 0.59 6.96 4.64
N ILE A 41 1.51 7.60 3.92
CA ILE A 41 2.70 6.93 3.40
C ILE A 41 3.58 6.36 4.50
N GLN A 42 3.66 7.00 5.67
CA GLN A 42 4.47 6.53 6.77
C GLN A 42 3.91 5.24 7.38
N TYR A 43 2.59 5.09 7.49
CA TYR A 43 1.98 3.82 7.92
C TYR A 43 2.35 2.66 6.98
N ALA A 44 2.32 2.91 5.66
CA ALA A 44 2.70 1.91 4.67
C ALA A 44 4.19 1.54 4.76
N VAL A 45 5.05 2.52 5.02
CA VAL A 45 6.49 2.33 5.21
C VAL A 45 6.77 1.55 6.50
N GLU A 46 6.15 1.93 7.61
CA GLU A 46 6.28 1.21 8.89
C GLU A 46 5.85 -0.26 8.75
N GLU A 47 4.80 -0.55 8.00
CA GLU A 47 4.37 -1.93 7.71
C GLU A 47 5.42 -2.70 6.93
N ALA A 48 6.03 -2.09 5.90
CA ALA A 48 7.10 -2.72 5.12
C ALA A 48 8.34 -3.00 5.96
N VAL A 49 8.77 -2.03 6.76
CA VAL A 49 9.93 -2.16 7.66
C VAL A 49 9.68 -3.25 8.71
N ALA A 50 8.50 -3.27 9.32
CA ALA A 50 8.11 -4.32 10.27
C ALA A 50 8.05 -5.72 9.64
N ALA A 51 7.84 -5.82 8.33
CA ALA A 51 7.92 -7.07 7.57
C ALA A 51 9.35 -7.47 7.18
N GLY A 52 10.36 -6.66 7.51
CA GLY A 52 11.78 -6.91 7.22
C GLY A 52 12.30 -6.30 5.92
N CYS A 53 11.55 -5.40 5.29
CA CYS A 53 12.03 -4.65 4.13
C CYS A 53 13.03 -3.58 4.57
N THR A 54 14.19 -3.55 3.91
CA THR A 54 15.27 -2.59 4.15
C THR A 54 15.55 -1.67 2.95
N GLU A 55 14.96 -1.97 1.79
CA GLU A 55 15.07 -1.17 0.58
C GLU A 55 13.67 -0.73 0.14
N LEU A 56 13.39 0.57 0.25
CA LEU A 56 12.09 1.18 -0.05
C LEU A 56 12.17 1.92 -1.38
N VAL A 57 11.41 1.49 -2.36
CA VAL A 57 11.42 2.03 -3.73
C VAL A 57 10.15 2.83 -3.96
N PHE A 58 10.24 4.15 -3.92
CA PHE A 58 9.12 5.05 -4.20
C PHE A 58 9.08 5.37 -5.69
N VAL A 59 7.99 4.96 -6.35
CA VAL A 59 7.75 5.34 -7.75
C VAL A 59 6.92 6.60 -7.78
N THR A 60 7.59 7.75 -7.98
CA THR A 60 7.03 9.09 -7.78
C THR A 60 6.64 9.78 -9.10
N GLY A 61 5.76 10.77 -9.00
CA GLY A 61 5.38 11.67 -10.09
C GLY A 61 5.95 13.09 -9.90
N ARG A 62 5.57 14.02 -10.79
CA ARG A 62 6.11 15.39 -10.80
C ARG A 62 5.88 16.18 -9.51
N ASN A 63 4.73 16.01 -8.83
CA ASN A 63 4.33 16.83 -7.68
C ASN A 63 4.36 16.01 -6.38
N LYS A 64 5.39 15.17 -6.17
CA LYS A 64 5.49 14.23 -5.04
C LYS A 64 6.67 14.50 -4.11
N ARG A 65 7.34 15.65 -4.26
CA ARG A 65 8.56 15.99 -3.51
C ARG A 65 8.37 15.92 -1.99
N SER A 66 7.20 16.27 -1.46
CA SER A 66 6.94 16.20 -0.02
C SER A 66 6.99 14.78 0.55
N ILE A 67 6.89 13.73 -0.29
CA ILE A 67 7.14 12.35 0.14
C ILE A 67 8.64 12.13 0.34
N GLU A 68 9.46 12.65 -0.57
CA GLU A 68 10.92 12.60 -0.47
C GLU A 68 11.38 13.39 0.77
N ASP A 69 10.93 14.64 0.89
CA ASP A 69 11.26 15.53 2.02
C ASP A 69 10.81 14.94 3.39
N HIS A 70 9.77 14.12 3.44
CA HIS A 70 9.29 13.50 4.68
C HIS A 70 10.23 12.42 5.24
N PHE A 71 10.91 11.69 4.36
CA PHE A 71 11.85 10.63 4.74
C PHE A 71 13.31 11.08 4.74
N ASP A 72 13.57 12.28 4.24
CA ASP A 72 14.90 12.88 4.28
C ASP A 72 15.17 13.56 5.64
N LYS A 73 16.44 13.81 5.93
CA LYS A 73 16.84 14.50 7.14
C LYS A 73 16.40 15.96 7.12
N ALA A 74 15.56 16.36 8.07
CA ALA A 74 15.12 17.75 8.26
C ALA A 74 16.13 18.53 9.12
N TYR A 75 17.31 18.86 8.57
CA TYR A 75 18.44 19.41 9.31
C TYR A 75 18.09 20.65 10.14
N GLU A 76 17.37 21.63 9.57
CA GLU A 76 16.99 22.86 10.27
C GLU A 76 16.04 22.59 11.43
N LEU A 77 15.01 21.75 11.21
CA LEU A 77 14.05 21.37 12.24
C LEU A 77 14.72 20.59 13.37
N GLU A 78 15.54 19.61 13.03
CA GLU A 78 16.25 18.80 14.03
C GLU A 78 17.19 19.65 14.87
N THR A 79 17.95 20.57 14.25
CA THR A 79 18.85 21.48 14.95
C THR A 79 18.09 22.40 15.90
N GLU A 80 16.95 22.95 15.47
CA GLU A 80 16.10 23.81 16.31
C GLU A 80 15.53 23.06 17.51
N LEU A 81 15.04 21.82 17.30
CA LEU A 81 14.52 20.97 18.36
C LEU A 81 15.61 20.59 19.38
N GLU A 82 16.83 20.31 18.90
CA GLU A 82 17.98 20.00 19.73
C GLU A 82 18.41 21.20 20.60
N GLN A 83 18.53 22.40 19.99
CA GLN A 83 18.84 23.64 20.70
C GLN A 83 17.80 24.00 21.76
N ARG A 84 16.53 23.70 21.52
CA ARG A 84 15.43 23.93 22.47
C ARG A 84 15.21 22.78 23.45
N HIS A 85 16.05 21.77 23.46
CA HIS A 85 15.95 20.58 24.32
C HIS A 85 14.59 19.84 24.18
N LYS A 86 13.97 19.87 22.98
CA LYS A 86 12.72 19.17 22.67
C LYS A 86 12.98 17.71 22.27
N THR A 87 13.57 16.94 23.19
CA THR A 87 14.10 15.59 22.92
C THR A 87 13.02 14.63 22.40
N ALA A 88 11.81 14.65 22.95
CA ALA A 88 10.72 13.78 22.50
C ALA A 88 10.31 14.08 21.04
N LEU A 89 10.15 15.35 20.67
CA LEU A 89 9.84 15.75 19.29
C LEU A 89 11.00 15.44 18.35
N LEU A 90 12.23 15.61 18.80
CA LEU A 90 13.41 15.27 18.01
C LEU A 90 13.46 13.77 17.69
N SER A 91 13.17 12.91 18.68
CA SER A 91 13.05 11.46 18.44
C SER A 91 11.93 11.16 17.45
N HIS A 92 10.74 11.76 17.56
CA HIS A 92 9.65 11.55 16.61
C HIS A 92 10.05 11.87 15.16
N VAL A 93 10.92 12.85 14.94
CA VAL A 93 11.41 13.20 13.60
C VAL A 93 12.53 12.26 13.14
N ARG A 94 13.50 11.95 14.01
CA ARG A 94 14.67 11.12 13.67
C ARG A 94 14.33 9.64 13.48
N ASP A 95 13.33 9.15 14.22
CA ASP A 95 13.00 7.74 14.29
C ASP A 95 11.91 7.33 13.25
N ILE A 96 11.60 8.21 12.29
CA ILE A 96 10.67 7.90 11.18
C ILE A 96 11.15 6.67 10.38
N LEU A 97 12.47 6.58 10.15
CA LEU A 97 13.09 5.43 9.50
C LEU A 97 14.25 4.88 10.33
N PRO A 98 14.36 3.55 10.46
CA PRO A 98 15.58 2.91 10.99
C PRO A 98 16.81 3.24 10.12
N SER A 99 17.97 3.30 10.75
CA SER A 99 19.24 3.70 10.09
C SER A 99 19.74 2.71 9.03
N ASP A 100 19.26 1.48 9.03
CA ASP A 100 19.58 0.42 8.07
C ASP A 100 18.60 0.37 6.88
N VAL A 101 17.61 1.26 6.83
CA VAL A 101 16.64 1.35 5.74
C VAL A 101 17.11 2.39 4.71
N THR A 102 17.06 1.99 3.42
CA THR A 102 17.42 2.85 2.29
C THR A 102 16.21 3.21 1.46
N CYS A 103 16.02 4.49 1.16
CA CYS A 103 14.98 4.99 0.25
C CYS A 103 15.54 5.25 -1.15
N LEU A 104 14.84 4.75 -2.16
CA LEU A 104 15.14 4.93 -3.57
C LEU A 104 13.95 5.63 -4.25
N TYR A 105 14.19 6.70 -4.97
CA TYR A 105 13.14 7.47 -5.64
C TYR A 105 13.26 7.35 -7.15
N ILE A 106 12.24 6.77 -7.79
CA ILE A 106 12.20 6.52 -9.24
C ILE A 106 11.05 7.30 -9.84
N ARG A 107 11.28 7.93 -10.99
CA ARG A 107 10.26 8.71 -11.68
C ARG A 107 9.42 7.85 -12.61
N GLN A 108 8.11 7.86 -12.39
CA GLN A 108 7.15 7.55 -13.44
C GLN A 108 6.89 8.83 -14.24
N ALA A 109 7.51 8.96 -15.41
CA ALA A 109 7.45 10.19 -16.20
C ALA A 109 6.04 10.47 -16.73
N GLU A 110 5.29 9.41 -17.07
CA GLU A 110 3.92 9.45 -17.55
C GLU A 110 3.04 8.58 -16.67
N ALA A 111 1.85 9.06 -16.31
CA ALA A 111 0.88 8.33 -15.48
C ALA A 111 0.15 7.25 -16.31
N LEU A 112 0.85 6.16 -16.62
CA LEU A 112 0.36 5.05 -17.47
C LEU A 112 -0.24 3.88 -16.68
N GLY A 113 -0.60 4.08 -15.41
CA GLY A 113 -1.25 3.08 -14.57
C GLY A 113 -0.34 2.37 -13.58
N LEU A 114 -0.94 1.51 -12.75
CA LEU A 114 -0.26 0.81 -11.64
C LEU A 114 0.78 -0.19 -12.14
N GLY A 115 0.49 -0.97 -13.17
CA GLY A 115 1.43 -1.93 -13.75
C GLY A 115 2.67 -1.23 -14.30
N HIS A 116 2.49 -0.06 -14.94
CA HIS A 116 3.61 0.75 -15.41
C HIS A 116 4.44 1.31 -14.24
N ALA A 117 3.80 1.76 -13.16
CA ALA A 117 4.52 2.22 -11.96
C ALA A 117 5.39 1.09 -11.38
N VAL A 118 4.85 -0.12 -11.25
CA VAL A 118 5.62 -1.30 -10.81
C VAL A 118 6.76 -1.59 -11.79
N LEU A 119 6.52 -1.52 -13.10
CA LEU A 119 7.55 -1.74 -14.12
C LEU A 119 8.70 -0.72 -14.02
N CYS A 120 8.43 0.53 -13.67
CA CYS A 120 9.47 1.54 -13.43
C CYS A 120 10.44 1.14 -12.31
N ALA A 121 10.00 0.36 -11.31
CA ALA A 121 10.85 -0.08 -10.22
C ALA A 121 11.83 -1.21 -10.59
N ARG A 122 11.72 -1.80 -11.81
CA ARG A 122 12.49 -2.97 -12.21
C ARG A 122 14.00 -2.83 -11.99
N ALA A 123 14.57 -1.67 -12.32
CA ALA A 123 16.02 -1.46 -12.21
C ALA A 123 16.51 -1.48 -10.75
N ALA A 124 15.71 -1.01 -9.80
CA ALA A 124 16.02 -1.04 -8.37
C ALA A 124 15.72 -2.41 -7.74
N VAL A 125 14.64 -3.05 -8.15
CA VAL A 125 14.25 -4.35 -7.62
C VAL A 125 15.19 -5.46 -8.12
N GLY A 126 15.58 -5.40 -9.39
CA GLY A 126 16.42 -6.41 -10.01
C GLY A 126 15.68 -7.74 -10.19
N ASN A 127 16.33 -8.83 -9.82
CA ASN A 127 15.79 -10.19 -9.95
C ASN A 127 15.42 -10.81 -8.59
N GLU A 128 14.90 -10.01 -7.68
CA GLU A 128 14.50 -10.43 -6.34
C GLU A 128 12.98 -10.35 -6.17
N PRO A 129 12.39 -11.18 -5.28
CA PRO A 129 11.01 -11.01 -4.87
C PRO A 129 10.84 -9.70 -4.11
N PHE A 130 9.68 -9.09 -4.21
CA PHE A 130 9.43 -7.78 -3.63
C PHE A 130 7.97 -7.59 -3.23
N ALA A 131 7.74 -6.70 -2.27
CA ALA A 131 6.41 -6.25 -1.92
C ALA A 131 5.99 -5.05 -2.79
N VAL A 132 4.68 -4.93 -3.08
CA VAL A 132 4.06 -3.70 -3.59
C VAL A 132 3.01 -3.25 -2.58
N ILE A 133 3.07 -1.99 -2.18
CA ILE A 133 2.21 -1.43 -1.14
C ILE A 133 1.56 -0.15 -1.64
N LEU A 134 0.23 -0.16 -1.74
CA LEU A 134 -0.54 1.05 -2.03
C LEU A 134 -0.79 1.80 -0.71
N ALA A 135 -0.27 3.02 -0.61
CA ALA A 135 -0.29 3.79 0.63
C ALA A 135 -1.69 4.25 1.08
N ASP A 136 -2.65 4.32 0.15
CA ASP A 136 -4.03 4.67 0.45
C ASP A 136 -4.88 3.51 0.97
N ASP A 137 -4.36 2.29 1.00
CA ASP A 137 -4.93 1.17 1.75
C ASP A 137 -4.26 1.08 3.13
N LEU A 138 -4.89 1.66 4.14
CA LEU A 138 -4.40 1.60 5.52
C LEU A 138 -4.91 0.33 6.19
N ILE A 139 -4.01 -0.52 6.68
CA ILE A 139 -4.36 -1.78 7.35
C ILE A 139 -3.98 -1.72 8.83
N ASP A 140 -4.98 -1.85 9.68
CA ASP A 140 -4.85 -1.88 11.14
C ASP A 140 -4.85 -3.33 11.61
N ALA A 141 -3.70 -3.83 11.95
CA ALA A 141 -3.49 -5.21 12.39
C ALA A 141 -2.32 -5.31 13.38
N PRO A 142 -2.35 -6.25 14.33
CA PRO A 142 -1.21 -6.51 15.23
C PRO A 142 0.05 -6.93 14.48
N GLN A 143 -0.11 -7.70 13.41
CA GLN A 143 0.94 -8.04 12.44
C GLN A 143 0.51 -7.52 11.08
N GLY A 144 1.31 -6.62 10.49
CA GLY A 144 1.02 -6.02 9.18
C GLY A 144 0.75 -7.07 8.09
N ALA A 145 -0.10 -6.72 7.13
CA ALA A 145 -0.50 -7.67 6.07
C ALA A 145 0.71 -8.17 5.26
N ILE A 146 1.69 -7.30 4.97
CA ILE A 146 2.93 -7.73 4.27
C ILE A 146 3.70 -8.76 5.07
N ALA A 147 3.80 -8.65 6.40
CA ALA A 147 4.48 -9.66 7.22
C ALA A 147 3.75 -11.01 7.21
N GLN A 148 2.40 -10.99 7.24
CA GLN A 148 1.58 -12.20 7.10
C GLN A 148 1.80 -12.86 5.72
N MET A 149 1.78 -12.07 4.66
CA MET A 149 1.98 -12.53 3.27
C MET A 149 3.41 -13.02 3.02
N ALA A 150 4.43 -12.38 3.64
CA ALA A 150 5.83 -12.80 3.55
C ALA A 150 6.04 -14.19 4.16
N GLU A 151 5.28 -14.53 5.21
CA GLU A 151 5.31 -15.88 5.77
C GLU A 151 4.76 -16.93 4.78
N VAL A 152 3.65 -16.60 4.07
CA VAL A 152 3.11 -17.45 3.00
C VAL A 152 4.13 -17.61 1.88
N TYR A 153 4.75 -16.51 1.46
CA TYR A 153 5.81 -16.54 0.45
C TYR A 153 7.01 -17.40 0.90
N ARG A 154 7.46 -17.24 2.14
CA ARG A 154 8.58 -18.01 2.70
C ARG A 154 8.32 -19.52 2.69
N GLN A 155 7.07 -19.94 2.85
CA GLN A 155 6.69 -21.35 2.84
C GLN A 155 6.50 -21.91 1.44
N THR A 156 6.14 -21.07 0.46
CA THR A 156 5.70 -21.55 -0.85
C THR A 156 6.58 -21.09 -2.03
N GLY A 157 7.32 -19.99 -1.88
CA GLY A 157 8.08 -19.35 -2.96
C GLY A 157 7.21 -18.72 -4.07
N ASN A 158 5.89 -18.63 -3.86
CA ASN A 158 4.95 -18.16 -4.86
C ASN A 158 4.51 -16.72 -4.58
N SER A 159 4.15 -15.99 -5.64
CA SER A 159 3.53 -14.66 -5.52
C SER A 159 2.27 -14.74 -4.66
N VAL A 160 2.03 -13.71 -3.83
CA VAL A 160 0.89 -13.64 -2.90
C VAL A 160 0.17 -12.31 -3.07
N LEU A 161 -1.15 -12.34 -3.22
CA LEU A 161 -2.01 -11.16 -3.26
C LEU A 161 -2.81 -11.05 -1.96
N GLY A 162 -2.80 -9.87 -1.35
CA GLY A 162 -3.70 -9.55 -0.24
C GLY A 162 -5.13 -9.39 -0.75
N VAL A 163 -6.08 -10.09 -0.13
CA VAL A 163 -7.48 -10.07 -0.57
C VAL A 163 -8.43 -9.82 0.60
N GLU A 164 -9.59 -9.24 0.26
CA GLU A 164 -10.68 -8.97 1.18
C GLU A 164 -12.03 -9.25 0.51
N THR A 165 -13.00 -9.75 1.25
CA THR A 165 -14.37 -9.89 0.75
C THR A 165 -15.07 -8.53 0.76
N VAL A 166 -15.54 -8.08 -0.38
CA VAL A 166 -16.27 -6.81 -0.53
C VAL A 166 -17.76 -7.04 -0.86
N ALA A 167 -18.59 -6.01 -0.69
CA ALA A 167 -19.96 -6.08 -1.14
C ALA A 167 -20.02 -6.24 -2.69
N PRO A 168 -20.96 -7.01 -3.24
CA PRO A 168 -21.06 -7.20 -4.69
C PRO A 168 -21.12 -5.90 -5.49
N SER A 169 -21.76 -4.85 -4.95
CA SER A 169 -21.82 -3.51 -5.58
C SER A 169 -20.46 -2.79 -5.66
N GLN A 170 -19.45 -3.26 -4.95
CA GLN A 170 -18.12 -2.65 -4.90
C GLN A 170 -17.12 -3.31 -5.86
N THR A 171 -17.46 -4.45 -6.48
CA THR A 171 -16.54 -5.21 -7.35
C THR A 171 -15.96 -4.37 -8.48
N GLY A 172 -16.74 -3.42 -9.02
CA GLY A 172 -16.29 -2.47 -10.04
C GLY A 172 -15.20 -1.49 -9.63
N SER A 173 -14.73 -1.55 -8.37
CA SER A 173 -13.64 -0.69 -7.86
C SER A 173 -12.29 -1.41 -7.75
N TYR A 174 -12.27 -2.74 -7.85
CA TYR A 174 -11.12 -3.60 -7.54
C TYR A 174 -10.82 -4.61 -8.65
N GLY A 175 -9.62 -5.16 -8.62
CA GLY A 175 -9.36 -6.44 -9.27
C GLY A 175 -10.04 -7.55 -8.48
N ILE A 176 -10.87 -8.35 -9.12
CA ILE A 176 -11.62 -9.45 -8.49
C ILE A 176 -11.00 -10.78 -8.90
N VAL A 177 -10.79 -11.66 -7.92
CA VAL A 177 -10.16 -12.95 -8.13
C VAL A 177 -11.13 -14.10 -7.92
N GLU A 178 -10.98 -15.15 -8.74
CA GLU A 178 -11.51 -16.48 -8.47
C GLU A 178 -10.42 -17.34 -7.86
N VAL A 179 -10.74 -18.10 -6.82
CA VAL A 179 -9.78 -18.92 -6.11
C VAL A 179 -10.23 -20.36 -6.00
N SER A 180 -9.29 -21.28 -5.89
CA SER A 180 -9.53 -22.68 -5.52
C SER A 180 -8.57 -23.15 -4.41
N PRO A 181 -8.97 -24.16 -3.63
CA PRO A 181 -8.09 -24.74 -2.63
C PRO A 181 -6.77 -25.26 -3.25
N TRP A 182 -5.65 -24.95 -2.62
CA TRP A 182 -4.32 -25.43 -2.98
C TRP A 182 -3.49 -25.66 -1.72
N GLN A 183 -3.29 -26.93 -1.36
CA GLN A 183 -2.72 -27.31 -0.07
C GLN A 183 -3.51 -26.64 1.09
N GLN A 184 -2.83 -25.88 1.94
CA GLN A 184 -3.44 -25.10 3.03
C GLN A 184 -3.79 -23.64 2.62
N TYR A 185 -3.60 -23.29 1.35
CA TYR A 185 -3.80 -21.93 0.81
C TYR A 185 -4.91 -21.90 -0.23
N GLN A 186 -5.18 -20.70 -0.73
CA GLN A 186 -6.07 -20.45 -1.86
C GLN A 186 -5.22 -20.04 -3.07
N ARG A 187 -5.34 -20.78 -4.17
CA ARG A 187 -4.68 -20.43 -5.44
C ARG A 187 -5.65 -19.63 -6.31
N ILE A 188 -5.15 -18.52 -6.85
CA ILE A 188 -5.90 -17.69 -7.79
C ILE A 188 -5.96 -18.42 -9.14
N GLN A 189 -7.19 -18.55 -9.68
CA GLN A 189 -7.47 -19.16 -10.97
C GLN A 189 -7.62 -18.11 -12.05
N SER A 190 -8.27 -17.00 -11.72
CA SER A 190 -8.47 -15.87 -12.62
C SER A 190 -8.48 -14.56 -11.84
N ILE A 191 -8.19 -13.46 -12.54
CA ILE A 191 -8.28 -12.09 -12.04
C ILE A 191 -8.85 -11.19 -13.11
N VAL A 192 -9.83 -10.35 -12.74
CA VAL A 192 -10.48 -9.40 -13.66
C VAL A 192 -10.45 -8.01 -13.04
N GLU A 193 -9.95 -7.01 -13.79
CA GLU A 193 -9.89 -5.62 -13.35
C GLU A 193 -11.28 -4.96 -13.46
N LYS A 194 -11.79 -4.48 -12.34
CA LYS A 194 -13.02 -3.68 -12.23
C LYS A 194 -14.19 -4.25 -13.02
N PRO A 195 -14.54 -5.53 -12.81
CA PRO A 195 -15.68 -6.13 -13.52
C PRO A 195 -16.98 -5.47 -13.08
N LYS A 196 -17.98 -5.47 -13.96
CA LYS A 196 -19.34 -5.17 -13.52
C LYS A 196 -19.80 -6.22 -12.50
N PRO A 197 -20.70 -5.87 -11.55
CA PRO A 197 -21.15 -6.80 -10.53
C PRO A 197 -21.65 -8.15 -11.08
N GLU A 198 -22.35 -8.12 -12.21
CA GLU A 198 -22.89 -9.29 -12.91
C GLU A 198 -21.83 -10.12 -13.66
N GLU A 199 -20.65 -9.56 -13.92
CA GLU A 199 -19.54 -10.20 -14.62
C GLU A 199 -18.40 -10.60 -13.66
N ALA A 200 -18.51 -10.22 -12.38
CA ALA A 200 -17.48 -10.49 -11.38
C ALA A 200 -17.39 -12.00 -11.08
N PRO A 201 -16.19 -12.62 -11.15
CA PRO A 201 -16.04 -14.05 -10.92
C PRO A 201 -16.32 -14.44 -9.45
N SER A 202 -16.23 -13.48 -8.54
CA SER A 202 -16.53 -13.61 -7.12
C SER A 202 -16.72 -12.21 -6.49
N ASN A 203 -16.74 -12.13 -5.17
CA ASN A 203 -16.65 -10.87 -4.42
C ASN A 203 -15.32 -10.74 -3.62
N LEU A 204 -14.31 -11.52 -3.99
CA LEU A 204 -12.97 -11.48 -3.37
C LEU A 204 -12.10 -10.48 -4.12
N ALA A 205 -11.90 -9.32 -3.51
CA ALA A 205 -11.18 -8.19 -4.08
C ALA A 205 -9.69 -8.23 -3.71
N VAL A 206 -8.83 -7.97 -4.68
CA VAL A 206 -7.41 -7.70 -4.42
C VAL A 206 -7.29 -6.29 -3.88
N VAL A 207 -6.65 -6.16 -2.75
CA VAL A 207 -6.36 -4.88 -2.09
C VAL A 207 -4.89 -4.52 -2.26
N GLY A 208 -4.51 -3.33 -1.86
CA GLY A 208 -3.21 -2.73 -2.16
C GLY A 208 -1.97 -3.38 -1.53
N ARG A 209 -1.95 -4.71 -1.40
CA ARG A 209 -0.82 -5.50 -0.86
C ARG A 209 -0.49 -6.66 -1.78
N TYR A 210 0.76 -6.71 -2.25
CA TYR A 210 1.25 -7.76 -3.14
C TYR A 210 2.64 -8.19 -2.72
N ILE A 211 2.95 -9.47 -2.83
CA ILE A 211 4.30 -10.01 -2.92
C ILE A 211 4.42 -10.67 -4.29
N LEU A 212 5.37 -10.21 -5.07
CA LEU A 212 5.53 -10.62 -6.46
C LEU A 212 6.93 -11.18 -6.71
N THR A 213 7.00 -12.19 -7.55
CA THR A 213 8.25 -12.65 -8.13
C THR A 213 8.73 -11.68 -9.22
N PRO A 214 10.04 -11.61 -9.51
CA PRO A 214 10.57 -10.70 -10.53
C PRO A 214 10.09 -11.03 -11.95
N ARG A 215 9.50 -12.21 -12.19
CA ARG A 215 8.88 -12.59 -13.47
C ARG A 215 7.83 -11.59 -13.91
N ILE A 216 7.13 -10.94 -12.99
CA ILE A 216 6.11 -9.92 -13.30
C ILE A 216 6.64 -8.83 -14.22
N PHE A 217 7.90 -8.43 -14.11
CA PHE A 217 8.47 -7.36 -14.92
C PHE A 217 8.49 -7.69 -16.42
N SER A 218 8.88 -8.91 -16.77
CA SER A 218 8.88 -9.34 -18.19
C SER A 218 7.47 -9.41 -18.76
N LEU A 219 6.49 -9.80 -17.94
CA LEU A 219 5.10 -9.87 -18.36
C LEU A 219 4.49 -8.49 -18.53
N LEU A 220 4.73 -7.56 -17.59
CA LEU A 220 4.27 -6.16 -17.69
C LEU A 220 4.81 -5.44 -18.95
N GLN A 221 5.98 -5.81 -19.44
CA GLN A 221 6.50 -5.26 -20.70
C GLN A 221 5.68 -5.68 -21.93
N THR A 222 4.96 -6.80 -21.84
CA THR A 222 4.14 -7.35 -22.93
C THR A 222 2.65 -7.05 -22.78
N VAL A 223 2.23 -6.45 -21.65
CA VAL A 223 0.85 -6.01 -21.43
C VAL A 223 0.60 -4.73 -22.24
N GLY A 224 -0.49 -4.73 -23.00
CA GLY A 224 -0.98 -3.54 -23.69
C GLY A 224 -1.66 -2.57 -22.71
N ARG A 225 -2.21 -1.48 -23.26
CA ARG A 225 -3.08 -0.59 -22.48
C ARG A 225 -4.46 -1.25 -22.35
N GLY A 226 -4.87 -1.53 -21.13
CA GLY A 226 -6.16 -2.13 -20.77
C GLY A 226 -7.21 -1.08 -20.38
N ALA A 227 -7.99 -1.38 -19.37
CA ALA A 227 -9.05 -0.51 -18.85
C ALA A 227 -8.53 0.91 -18.55
N GLY A 228 -9.24 1.92 -19.02
CA GLY A 228 -8.85 3.32 -18.86
C GLY A 228 -7.64 3.76 -19.67
N GLY A 229 -7.12 2.95 -20.60
CA GLY A 229 -5.91 3.24 -21.38
C GLY A 229 -4.61 3.08 -20.59
N GLU A 230 -4.66 2.43 -19.43
CA GLU A 230 -3.57 2.20 -18.50
C GLU A 230 -2.97 0.79 -18.65
N ILE A 231 -1.71 0.64 -18.27
CA ILE A 231 -1.07 -0.66 -18.05
C ILE A 231 -1.45 -1.13 -16.65
N GLN A 232 -2.38 -2.06 -16.55
CA GLN A 232 -2.89 -2.56 -15.29
C GLN A 232 -1.97 -3.63 -14.70
N LEU A 233 -1.78 -3.59 -13.36
CA LEU A 233 -1.03 -4.64 -12.67
C LEU A 233 -1.79 -5.98 -12.72
N THR A 234 -3.10 -5.94 -12.65
CA THR A 234 -4.00 -7.09 -12.76
C THR A 234 -3.83 -7.84 -14.09
N ASP A 235 -3.63 -7.13 -15.21
CA ASP A 235 -3.37 -7.76 -16.51
C ASP A 235 -2.00 -8.47 -16.53
N GLY A 236 -0.99 -7.87 -15.86
CA GLY A 236 0.30 -8.52 -15.65
C GLY A 236 0.20 -9.78 -14.79
N ILE A 237 -0.60 -9.71 -13.72
CA ILE A 237 -0.87 -10.86 -12.84
C ILE A 237 -1.65 -11.95 -13.57
N ALA A 238 -2.63 -11.59 -14.41
CA ALA A 238 -3.34 -12.56 -15.23
C ALA A 238 -2.40 -13.39 -16.11
N LYS A 239 -1.42 -12.73 -16.74
CA LYS A 239 -0.35 -13.44 -17.47
C LYS A 239 0.55 -14.27 -16.55
N LEU A 240 0.81 -13.79 -15.32
CA LEU A 240 1.65 -14.50 -14.37
C LEU A 240 1.02 -15.86 -13.97
N LEU A 241 -0.31 -15.93 -13.88
CA LEU A 241 -1.06 -17.16 -13.59
C LEU A 241 -0.80 -18.29 -14.61
N GLU A 242 -0.44 -17.94 -15.85
CA GLU A 242 -0.10 -18.92 -16.90
C GLU A 242 1.27 -19.59 -16.66
N HIS A 243 2.12 -19.00 -15.82
CA HIS A 243 3.52 -19.41 -15.66
C HIS A 243 3.85 -19.94 -14.27
N GLU A 244 3.17 -19.46 -13.22
CA GLU A 244 3.42 -19.85 -11.85
C GLU A 244 2.16 -19.74 -10.98
N PRO A 245 2.07 -20.49 -9.88
CA PRO A 245 0.99 -20.30 -8.92
C PRO A 245 1.06 -18.90 -8.30
N VAL A 246 -0.10 -18.26 -8.16
CA VAL A 246 -0.27 -17.03 -7.39
C VAL A 246 -1.31 -17.32 -6.30
N LEU A 247 -1.00 -16.95 -5.06
CA LEU A 247 -1.83 -17.27 -3.91
C LEU A 247 -2.62 -16.05 -3.45
N ALA A 248 -3.83 -16.26 -2.98
CA ALA A 248 -4.64 -15.27 -2.30
C ALA A 248 -4.48 -15.44 -0.79
N HIS A 249 -4.24 -14.35 -0.08
CA HIS A 249 -4.15 -14.31 1.37
C HIS A 249 -5.15 -13.30 1.95
N ALA A 250 -6.17 -13.79 2.63
CA ALA A 250 -7.07 -12.97 3.44
C ALA A 250 -6.36 -12.65 4.75
N PHE A 251 -5.80 -11.46 4.86
CA PHE A 251 -5.02 -11.04 6.03
C PHE A 251 -5.92 -10.79 7.25
N ALA A 252 -5.39 -11.05 8.43
CA ALA A 252 -6.00 -10.65 9.69
C ALA A 252 -5.76 -9.16 9.93
N GLY A 253 -6.84 -8.40 10.17
CA GLY A 253 -6.80 -6.96 10.39
C GLY A 253 -8.00 -6.26 9.77
N LYS A 254 -8.08 -4.94 9.97
CA LYS A 254 -9.10 -4.09 9.37
C LYS A 254 -8.46 -3.14 8.36
N ARG A 255 -8.95 -3.18 7.13
CA ARG A 255 -8.55 -2.26 6.07
C ARG A 255 -9.45 -1.03 6.06
N TYR A 256 -8.84 0.12 5.82
CA TYR A 256 -9.50 1.40 5.53
C TYR A 256 -9.07 1.86 4.14
N ASP A 257 -10.05 2.02 3.23
CA ASP A 257 -9.81 2.59 1.89
C ASP A 257 -9.69 4.11 2.00
N CYS A 258 -8.49 4.59 2.35
CA CYS A 258 -8.18 6.02 2.39
C CYS A 258 -8.07 6.67 1.00
N GLY A 259 -8.27 5.93 -0.08
CA GLY A 259 -8.49 6.45 -1.42
C GLY A 259 -9.88 7.05 -1.61
N SER A 260 -10.83 6.79 -0.71
CA SER A 260 -12.17 7.39 -0.64
C SER A 260 -12.28 8.36 0.55
N LYS A 261 -13.15 9.40 0.40
CA LYS A 261 -13.36 10.37 1.49
C LYS A 261 -13.94 9.71 2.75
N LEU A 262 -14.88 8.79 2.58
CA LEU A 262 -15.53 8.11 3.70
C LEU A 262 -14.54 7.17 4.42
N GLY A 263 -13.77 6.36 3.67
CA GLY A 263 -12.76 5.49 4.28
C GLY A 263 -11.64 6.25 4.97
N TYR A 264 -11.24 7.42 4.43
CA TYR A 264 -10.30 8.32 5.07
C TYR A 264 -10.84 8.88 6.41
N LEU A 265 -12.12 9.28 6.44
CA LEU A 265 -12.77 9.73 7.67
C LEU A 265 -12.90 8.60 8.69
N GLU A 266 -13.25 7.39 8.24
CA GLU A 266 -13.34 6.21 9.11
C GLU A 266 -11.97 5.86 9.72
N ALA A 267 -10.91 5.88 8.92
CA ALA A 267 -9.54 5.68 9.39
C ALA A 267 -9.16 6.76 10.43
N THR A 268 -9.40 8.02 10.13
CA THR A 268 -9.10 9.14 11.05
C THR A 268 -9.85 8.98 12.37
N LEU A 269 -11.11 8.57 12.34
CA LEU A 269 -11.91 8.30 13.52
C LEU A 269 -11.33 7.13 14.34
N ALA A 270 -11.04 6.02 13.67
CA ALA A 270 -10.52 4.82 14.33
C ALA A 270 -9.16 5.06 15.01
N TYR A 271 -8.26 5.74 14.29
CA TYR A 271 -6.93 6.06 14.82
C TYR A 271 -6.97 7.17 15.87
N GLY A 272 -7.84 8.17 15.73
CA GLY A 272 -8.07 9.20 16.74
C GLY A 272 -8.56 8.63 18.09
N LEU A 273 -9.34 7.54 18.04
CA LEU A 273 -9.78 6.79 19.23
C LEU A 273 -8.69 5.94 19.89
N LYS A 274 -7.59 5.67 19.18
CA LYS A 274 -6.44 4.90 19.67
C LYS A 274 -5.24 5.77 20.02
N HIS A 275 -5.21 7.00 19.51
CA HIS A 275 -4.06 7.88 19.66
C HIS A 275 -3.86 8.31 21.13
N PRO A 276 -2.65 8.19 21.69
CA PRO A 276 -2.40 8.41 23.13
C PRO A 276 -2.84 9.79 23.64
N GLU A 277 -2.66 10.84 22.83
CA GLU A 277 -2.98 12.21 23.22
C GLU A 277 -4.46 12.59 23.05
N THR A 278 -5.19 11.89 22.16
CA THR A 278 -6.54 12.31 21.77
C THR A 278 -7.65 11.36 22.22
N ALA A 279 -7.36 10.08 22.46
CA ALA A 279 -8.35 9.01 22.60
C ALA A 279 -9.48 9.32 23.59
N GLU A 280 -9.19 9.85 24.78
CA GLU A 280 -10.20 10.13 25.81
C GLU A 280 -11.07 11.35 25.44
N ALA A 281 -10.43 12.46 25.10
CA ALA A 281 -11.12 13.67 24.68
C ALA A 281 -11.95 13.44 23.41
N PHE A 282 -11.43 12.64 22.48
CA PHE A 282 -12.10 12.33 21.24
C PHE A 282 -13.34 11.46 21.41
N ARG A 283 -13.33 10.49 22.36
CA ARG A 283 -14.56 9.74 22.73
C ARG A 283 -15.66 10.67 23.23
N THR A 284 -15.31 11.60 24.10
CA THR A 284 -16.25 12.60 24.63
C THR A 284 -16.81 13.49 23.51
N LEU A 285 -15.94 13.91 22.59
CA LEU A 285 -16.33 14.71 21.42
C LEU A 285 -17.34 13.94 20.54
N LEU A 286 -17.08 12.68 20.25
CA LEU A 286 -17.95 11.84 19.42
C LEU A 286 -19.33 11.64 20.06
N GLN A 287 -19.41 11.44 21.38
CA GLN A 287 -20.68 11.36 22.09
C GLN A 287 -21.50 12.64 21.95
N LYS A 288 -20.84 13.81 22.02
CA LYS A 288 -21.51 15.11 21.83
C LYS A 288 -22.10 15.23 20.42
N TYR A 289 -21.35 14.81 19.38
CA TYR A 289 -21.81 14.94 18.00
C TYR A 289 -22.80 13.85 17.57
N SER A 290 -22.79 12.68 18.20
CA SER A 290 -23.78 11.62 17.92
C SER A 290 -25.22 12.00 18.34
N GLN A 291 -25.38 13.02 19.18
CA GLN A 291 -26.67 13.54 19.66
C GLN A 291 -27.17 14.76 18.86
N VAL A 292 -26.39 15.23 17.89
CA VAL A 292 -26.81 16.35 17.04
C VAL A 292 -27.57 15.80 15.84
N GLU A 293 -28.86 16.04 15.76
CA GLU A 293 -29.63 15.87 14.53
C GLU A 293 -29.10 16.84 13.48
N VAL A 294 -28.62 16.31 12.34
CA VAL A 294 -28.11 17.06 11.18
C VAL A 294 -29.26 17.30 10.20
#